data_7a5ed0488b5ec2a71145c4cb9b5eac32
#
_entry.id   7a5ed0488b5ec2a71145c4cb9b5eac32
#
_cell.length_a   1.000
_cell.length_b   1.000
_cell.length_c   1.000
_cell.angle_alpha   90.00
_cell.angle_beta   90.00
_cell.angle_gamma   90.00
#
_symmetry.space_group_name_H-M   'P 1'
#
loop_
_entity.id
_entity.type
_entity.pdbx_description
1 polymer ?
#
loop_
_entity_poly.entity_id
_entity_poly.type
_entity_poly.pdbx_seq_one_letter_code
_entity_poly.pdbx_strand_id
1 'polypeptide(L)' 'MTVNNPTKHIDRRIVRTRRAIHLAFIELLTETDYEKITITALAKKANIDRKTFYMHYSSI' A
#
# COMPACT_ATOMS: atom_id res chain seq x y z
N MET A 1 5.03 -17.14 -18.18
CA MET A 1 5.09 -17.14 -17.71
C MET A 1 5.24 -16.92 -16.92
N THR A 2 5.38 -16.98 -16.68
CA THR A 2 5.53 -16.96 -16.05
C THR A 2 5.68 -16.82 -15.16
N VAL A 3 5.81 -16.84 -14.82
CA VAL A 3 6.07 -16.81 -14.00
C VAL A 3 6.15 -17.02 -13.17
N ASN A 4 6.16 -17.36 -12.93
CA ASN A 4 6.36 -17.71 -12.10
C ASN A 4 6.42 -17.62 -11.21
N ASN A 5 6.14 -17.91 -10.70
CA ASN A 5 6.41 -17.81 -9.73
C ASN A 5 6.71 -18.33 -8.74
N PRO A 6 7.14 -18.09 -8.74
CA PRO A 6 7.71 -18.91 -7.77
C PRO A 6 7.09 -18.79 -6.51
N THR A 7 6.52 -17.83 -6.34
CA THR A 7 5.87 -17.72 -5.19
C THR A 7 4.58 -18.22 -5.39
N LYS A 8 4.46 -19.44 -5.49
CA LYS A 8 3.26 -20.07 -5.50
C LYS A 8 2.44 -19.70 -4.36
N HIS A 9 3.02 -19.14 -3.33
CA HIS A 9 2.26 -18.85 -2.15
C HIS A 9 2.05 -17.38 -1.94
N ILE A 10 1.71 -16.66 -2.95
CA ILE A 10 1.37 -15.27 -2.80
C ILE A 10 0.09 -15.18 -2.02
N ASP A 11 0.16 -14.58 -0.84
CA ASP A 11 -1.01 -14.37 -0.02
C ASP A 11 -1.85 -13.26 -0.65
N ARG A 12 -3.09 -13.58 -0.99
CA ARG A 12 -3.97 -12.61 -1.63
C ARG A 12 -4.22 -11.39 -0.76
N ARG A 13 -4.17 -11.56 0.56
CA ARG A 13 -4.35 -10.42 1.45
C ARG A 13 -3.22 -9.43 1.30
N ILE A 14 -2.01 -9.93 1.09
CA ILE A 14 -0.87 -9.06 0.88
C ILE A 14 -1.03 -8.28 -0.42
N VAL A 15 -1.41 -8.96 -1.47
CA VAL A 15 -1.62 -8.31 -2.76
C VAL A 15 -2.72 -7.25 -2.66
N ARG A 16 -3.80 -7.60 -1.99
CA ARG A 16 -4.93 -6.69 -1.84
C ARG A 16 -4.54 -5.46 -1.04
N THR A 17 -3.80 -5.66 0.04
CA THR A 17 -3.36 -4.57 0.90
C THR A 17 -2.42 -3.63 0.14
N ARG A 18 -1.48 -4.20 -0.61
CA ARG A 18 -0.55 -3.39 -1.38
C ARG A 18 -1.27 -2.57 -2.43
N ARG A 19 -2.26 -3.16 -3.08
CA ARG A 19 -3.04 -2.45 -4.06
C ARG A 19 -3.82 -1.31 -3.42
N ALA A 20 -4.39 -1.56 -2.25
CA ALA A 20 -5.13 -0.52 -1.53
C ALA A 20 -4.22 0.64 -1.19
N ILE A 21 -3.01 0.35 -0.72
CA ILE A 21 -2.04 1.38 -0.39
C ILE A 21 -1.65 2.17 -1.64
N HIS A 22 -1.42 1.47 -2.73
CA HIS A 22 -1.03 2.11 -3.99
C HIS A 22 -2.10 3.05 -4.49
N LEU A 23 -3.34 2.59 -4.50
CA LEU A 23 -4.46 3.41 -4.94
C LEU A 23 -4.68 4.60 -4.01
N ALA A 24 -4.53 4.38 -2.71
CA ALA A 24 -4.66 5.46 -1.75
C ALA A 24 -3.61 6.53 -1.99
N PHE A 25 -2.39 6.11 -2.30
CA PHE A 25 -1.30 7.04 -2.57
C PHE A 25 -1.62 7.87 -3.82
N ILE A 26 -2.09 7.22 -4.87
CA ILE A 26 -2.44 7.93 -6.09
C ILE A 26 -3.55 8.94 -5.83
N GLU A 27 -4.56 8.56 -5.07
CA GLU A 27 -5.64 9.47 -4.75
C GLU A 27 -5.16 10.66 -3.94
N LEU A 28 -4.29 10.41 -2.97
CA LEU A 28 -3.75 11.50 -2.16
C LEU A 28 -2.92 12.46 -3.00
N LEU A 29 -2.23 11.94 -4.01
CA LEU A 29 -1.45 12.79 -4.89
C LEU A 29 -2.32 13.75 -5.71
N THR A 30 -3.58 13.41 -5.92
CA THR A 30 -4.49 14.31 -6.61
C THR A 30 -5.08 15.34 -5.67
N GLU A 31 -5.01 15.10 -4.35
CA GLU A 31 -5.61 15.98 -3.37
C GLU A 31 -4.58 16.89 -2.69
N THR A 32 -3.34 16.46 -2.64
CA THR A 32 -2.33 17.21 -1.91
C THR A 32 -0.97 16.92 -2.51
N ASP A 33 0.03 17.69 -2.07
CA ASP A 33 1.39 17.48 -2.56
C ASP A 33 2.03 16.27 -1.89
N TYR A 34 2.93 15.65 -2.60
CA TYR A 34 3.65 14.49 -2.10
C TYR A 34 4.25 14.74 -0.72
N GLU A 35 4.80 15.93 -0.53
CA GLU A 35 5.47 16.26 0.72
C GLU A 35 4.52 16.29 1.92
N LYS A 36 3.24 16.44 1.65
CA LYS A 36 2.24 16.51 2.71
C LYS A 36 1.59 15.18 3.00
N ILE A 37 1.92 14.17 2.23
CA ILE A 37 1.35 12.85 2.44
C ILE A 37 2.05 12.19 3.60
N THR A 38 1.27 11.78 4.61
CA THR A 38 1.83 11.12 5.79
C THR A 38 1.40 9.66 5.78
N ILE A 39 2.12 8.84 6.54
CA ILE A 39 1.75 7.43 6.68
C ILE A 39 0.37 7.32 7.30
N THR A 40 0.06 8.18 8.26
CA THR A 40 -1.26 8.16 8.88
C THR A 40 -2.36 8.43 7.86
N ALA A 41 -2.17 9.44 7.01
CA ALA A 41 -3.16 9.76 6.00
C ALA A 41 -3.30 8.62 4.99
N LEU A 42 -2.16 8.05 4.60
CA LEU A 42 -2.14 6.98 3.63
C LEU A 42 -2.84 5.73 4.17
N ALA A 43 -2.55 5.37 5.41
CA ALA A 43 -3.17 4.21 6.03
C ALA A 43 -4.67 4.39 6.18
N LYS A 44 -5.09 5.59 6.56
CA LYS A 44 -6.50 5.89 6.68
C LYS A 44 -7.20 5.78 5.34
N LYS A 45 -6.59 6.34 4.31
CA LYS A 45 -7.19 6.30 2.97
C LYS A 45 -7.28 4.88 2.46
N ALA A 46 -6.29 4.04 2.78
CA ALA A 46 -6.28 2.65 2.37
C ALA A 46 -7.10 1.76 3.29
N ASN A 47 -7.61 2.34 4.36
CA ASN A 47 -8.45 1.63 5.34
C ASN A 47 -7.68 0.49 6.02
N ILE A 48 -6.46 0.77 6.40
CA ILE A 48 -5.62 -0.17 7.15
C ILE A 48 -5.02 0.59 8.32
N ASP A 49 -4.46 -0.14 9.30
CA ASP A 49 -3.79 0.53 10.39
C ASP A 49 -2.31 0.73 10.04
N ARG A 50 -1.63 1.57 10.80
CA ARG A 50 -0.24 1.89 10.52
C ARG A 50 0.67 0.67 10.66
N LYS A 51 0.34 -0.20 11.57
CA LYS A 51 1.12 -1.40 11.78
C LYS A 51 1.13 -2.26 10.51
N THR A 52 -0.03 -2.40 9.89
CA THR A 52 -0.14 -3.14 8.64
C THR A 52 0.67 -2.47 7.54
N PHE A 53 0.63 -1.14 7.50
CA PHE A 53 1.43 -0.41 6.52
C PHE A 53 2.91 -0.73 6.68
N TYR A 54 3.41 -0.70 7.91
CA TYR A 54 4.83 -0.94 8.17
C TYR A 54 5.26 -2.36 7.87
N MET A 55 4.32 -3.30 7.80
CA MET A 55 4.65 -4.66 7.41
C MET A 55 5.00 -4.75 5.94
N HIS A 56 4.55 -3.79 5.14
CA HIS A 56 4.80 -3.78 3.70
C HIS A 56 5.84 -2.76 3.29
N TYR A 57 5.93 -1.65 4.00
CA TYR A 57 6.83 -0.56 3.65
C TYR A 57 7.45 0.02 4.91
N SER A 58 8.72 0.37 4.82
CA SER A 58 9.38 0.97 5.97
C SER A 58 9.15 2.47 6.01
N SER A 59 8.82 3.08 4.87
CA SER A 59 8.53 4.51 4.84
C SER A 59 7.82 4.82 3.51
N ILE A 60 7.38 6.00 3.38
CA ILE A 60 6.81 6.44 2.11
C ILE A 60 7.94 6.69 1.06
#